data_f4fb84a4ad2a28b02109349ebb42c95d
#
_entry.id   f4fb84a4ad2a28b02109349ebb42c95d
#
_cell.length_a   1.000
_cell.length_b   1.000
_cell.length_c   1.000
_cell.angle_alpha   90.00
_cell.angle_beta   90.00
_cell.angle_gamma   90.00
#
_symmetry.space_group_name_H-M   'P 1'
#
loop_
_entity.id
_entity.type
_entity.pdbx_description
1 polymer ?
#
loop_
_entity_poly.entity_id
_entity_poly.type
_entity_poly.pdbx_seq_one_letter_code
_entity_poly.pdbx_strand_id
1 'polypeptide(L)'
;MFCIALVLAACSDPKPILRTDLPKATALVLYKAERRMYLFQGNTVIKEYDFKLGFAPIGHKKFEGDGKTPEGQYFIDRKNPNSQFHLSVGISYPNAADRRAAGTRSPGGDIFIHGTPRPYRFFFKDWTWGCIAVSNREIEEIYAMVDIGTPIWIYP
;
A
#
# COMPACT_ATOMS: atom_id res chain seq x y z
N MET A 1 -24.67 33.24 32.77
CA MET A 1 -24.30 31.84 32.44
C MET A 1 -23.88 31.82 30.98
N PHE A 2 -22.57 31.91 30.68
CA PHE A 2 -22.05 31.92 29.32
C PHE A 2 -21.74 30.46 28.90
N CYS A 3 -22.51 29.93 27.96
CA CYS A 3 -22.16 28.63 27.33
C CYS A 3 -21.05 28.87 26.33
N ILE A 4 -19.83 28.40 26.63
CA ILE A 4 -18.73 28.32 25.66
C ILE A 4 -19.00 27.10 24.79
N ALA A 5 -19.45 27.33 23.55
CA ALA A 5 -19.53 26.28 22.54
C ALA A 5 -18.12 25.91 22.10
N LEU A 6 -17.65 24.73 22.48
CA LEU A 6 -16.38 24.15 22.03
C LEU A 6 -16.57 23.71 20.57
N VAL A 7 -16.09 24.51 19.61
CA VAL A 7 -16.04 24.12 18.20
C VAL A 7 -14.92 23.09 18.05
N LEU A 8 -15.27 21.82 18.01
CA LEU A 8 -14.36 20.75 17.61
C LEU A 8 -14.10 20.90 16.11
N ALA A 9 -13.01 21.59 15.75
CA ALA A 9 -12.51 21.58 14.40
C ALA A 9 -12.08 20.13 14.05
N ALA A 10 -12.88 19.44 13.26
CA ALA A 10 -12.51 18.16 12.68
C ALA A 10 -11.30 18.41 11.76
N CYS A 11 -10.10 18.08 12.22
CA CYS A 11 -8.88 18.09 11.39
C CYS A 11 -9.01 16.97 10.37
N SER A 12 -9.62 17.25 9.22
CA SER A 12 -9.56 16.37 8.04
C SER A 12 -8.10 16.30 7.55
N ASP A 13 -7.69 15.12 7.08
CA ASP A 13 -6.39 15.00 6.42
C ASP A 13 -6.39 15.89 5.16
N PRO A 14 -5.24 16.54 4.85
CA PRO A 14 -5.14 17.40 3.66
C PRO A 14 -5.39 16.58 2.38
N LYS A 15 -5.97 17.23 1.37
CA LYS A 15 -6.18 16.60 0.06
C LYS A 15 -4.83 16.17 -0.56
N PRO A 16 -4.81 15.06 -1.32
CA PRO A 16 -3.62 14.59 -2.00
C PRO A 16 -3.06 15.62 -2.98
N ILE A 17 -1.73 15.78 -2.99
CA ILE A 17 -1.02 16.59 -3.98
C ILE A 17 -0.50 15.65 -5.07
N LEU A 18 -1.09 15.71 -6.25
CA LEU A 18 -0.64 14.91 -7.39
C LEU A 18 0.58 15.57 -8.04
N ARG A 19 1.73 14.93 -7.90
CA ARG A 19 2.99 15.37 -8.50
C ARG A 19 3.11 14.87 -9.93
N THR A 20 3.59 15.71 -10.84
CA THR A 20 3.77 15.38 -12.26
C THR A 20 5.23 15.47 -12.71
N ASP A 21 6.11 15.91 -11.82
CA ASP A 21 7.52 16.19 -12.07
C ASP A 21 8.46 15.01 -11.72
N LEU A 22 7.90 13.89 -11.27
CA LEU A 22 8.68 12.73 -10.84
C LEU A 22 8.92 11.74 -11.99
N PRO A 23 10.10 11.08 -12.01
CA PRO A 23 10.41 10.06 -13.00
C PRO A 23 9.46 8.86 -12.88
N LYS A 24 9.23 8.15 -13.98
CA LYS A 24 8.42 6.93 -13.98
C LYS A 24 9.23 5.74 -13.51
N ALA A 25 8.65 4.97 -12.60
CA ALA A 25 9.20 3.70 -12.19
C ALA A 25 8.84 2.60 -13.19
N THR A 26 9.80 1.76 -13.53
CA THR A 26 9.62 0.59 -14.40
C THR A 26 9.36 -0.69 -13.60
N ALA A 27 9.63 -0.68 -12.29
CA ALA A 27 9.44 -1.81 -11.40
C ALA A 27 9.40 -1.38 -9.92
N LEU A 28 8.74 -2.19 -9.09
CA LEU A 28 8.79 -2.11 -7.64
C LEU A 28 9.34 -3.43 -7.08
N VAL A 29 10.18 -3.33 -6.05
CA VAL A 29 10.69 -4.49 -5.31
C VAL A 29 10.50 -4.24 -3.81
N LEU A 30 9.86 -5.19 -3.13
CA LEU A 30 9.57 -5.13 -1.70
C LEU A 30 10.21 -6.29 -0.97
N TYR A 31 10.89 -6.01 0.14
CA TYR A 31 11.39 -6.99 1.09
C TYR A 31 10.61 -6.86 2.39
N LYS A 32 9.75 -7.83 2.68
CA LYS A 32 8.83 -7.79 3.82
C LYS A 32 9.56 -7.81 5.16
N ALA A 33 10.60 -8.65 5.29
CA ALA A 33 11.39 -8.74 6.52
C ALA A 33 12.09 -7.41 6.84
N GLU A 34 12.59 -6.72 5.82
CA GLU A 34 13.31 -5.45 5.95
C GLU A 34 12.36 -4.24 6.08
N ARG A 35 11.09 -4.41 5.74
CA ARG A 35 10.11 -3.30 5.60
C ARG A 35 10.57 -2.23 4.60
N ARG A 36 11.25 -2.66 3.51
CA ARG A 36 11.81 -1.79 2.48
C ARG A 36 11.20 -2.03 1.12
N MET A 37 10.82 -0.93 0.47
CA MET A 37 10.32 -0.89 -0.91
C MET A 37 11.25 -0.02 -1.74
N TYR A 38 11.65 -0.55 -2.89
CA TYR A 38 12.49 0.12 -3.87
C TYR A 38 11.73 0.33 -5.16
N LEU A 39 11.77 1.55 -5.70
CA LEU A 39 11.29 1.87 -7.04
C LEU A 39 12.48 1.95 -7.98
N PHE A 40 12.38 1.26 -9.10
CA PHE A 40 13.42 1.21 -10.13
C PHE A 40 13.01 1.96 -11.38
N GLN A 41 13.99 2.58 -12.04
CA GLN A 41 13.91 2.98 -13.43
C GLN A 41 15.03 2.25 -14.19
N GLY A 42 14.64 1.27 -15.01
CA GLY A 42 15.60 0.29 -15.54
C GLY A 42 16.31 -0.45 -14.40
N ASN A 43 17.63 -0.35 -14.36
CA ASN A 43 18.45 -1.00 -13.32
C ASN A 43 18.83 -0.07 -12.16
N THR A 44 18.31 1.15 -12.14
CA THR A 44 18.65 2.16 -11.14
C THR A 44 17.54 2.29 -10.10
N VAL A 45 17.89 2.23 -8.82
CA VAL A 45 16.97 2.59 -7.73
C VAL A 45 16.79 4.11 -7.74
N ILE A 46 15.55 4.55 -7.93
CA ILE A 46 15.21 5.98 -7.96
C ILE A 46 14.51 6.47 -6.69
N LYS A 47 13.93 5.54 -5.92
CA LYS A 47 13.30 5.82 -4.62
C LYS A 47 13.36 4.60 -3.72
N GLU A 48 13.34 4.89 -2.42
CA GLU A 48 13.30 3.91 -1.34
C GLU A 48 12.33 4.40 -0.26
N TYR A 49 11.50 3.48 0.27
CA TYR A 49 10.49 3.78 1.29
C TYR A 49 10.42 2.69 2.35
N ASP A 50 10.19 3.10 3.59
CA ASP A 50 9.75 2.22 4.65
C ASP A 50 8.24 1.95 4.54
N PHE A 51 7.78 0.78 4.98
CA PHE A 51 6.35 0.47 5.00
C PHE A 51 5.95 -0.36 6.20
N LYS A 52 4.64 -0.42 6.44
CA LYS A 52 3.99 -1.32 7.39
C LYS A 52 3.11 -2.31 6.64
N LEU A 53 2.91 -3.47 7.25
CA LEU A 53 2.18 -4.60 6.67
C LEU A 53 0.88 -4.91 7.42
N GLY A 54 0.29 -6.05 7.09
CA GLY A 54 -0.78 -6.66 7.85
C GLY A 54 -0.32 -7.19 9.20
N PHE A 55 -1.26 -7.37 10.11
CA PHE A 55 -0.99 -7.82 11.49
C PHE A 55 -0.36 -9.23 11.58
N ALA A 56 -0.35 -10.01 10.51
CA ALA A 56 0.35 -11.29 10.39
C ALA A 56 1.40 -11.23 9.26
N PRO A 57 2.52 -10.51 9.44
CA PRO A 57 3.39 -10.11 8.33
C PRO A 57 4.21 -11.25 7.71
N ILE A 58 4.35 -12.37 8.41
CA ILE A 58 5.22 -13.48 7.99
C ILE A 58 4.48 -14.44 7.07
N GLY A 59 5.10 -14.74 5.93
CA GLY A 59 4.62 -15.71 4.95
C GLY A 59 3.62 -15.12 3.94
N HIS A 60 3.38 -15.89 2.90
CA HIS A 60 2.51 -15.54 1.79
C HIS A 60 1.03 -15.52 2.20
N LYS A 61 0.26 -14.55 1.67
CA LYS A 61 -1.19 -14.49 1.81
C LYS A 61 -1.85 -15.68 1.10
N LYS A 62 -2.79 -16.34 1.82
CA LYS A 62 -3.50 -17.51 1.29
C LYS A 62 -5.02 -17.35 1.28
N PHE A 63 -5.56 -16.65 2.27
CA PHE A 63 -7.01 -16.55 2.48
C PHE A 63 -7.41 -15.13 2.86
N GLU A 64 -8.67 -14.83 2.59
CA GLU A 64 -9.30 -13.62 3.08
C GLU A 64 -9.24 -13.56 4.61
N GLY A 65 -8.90 -12.39 5.14
CA GLY A 65 -8.82 -12.16 6.58
C GLY A 65 -7.58 -12.71 7.30
N ASP A 66 -6.62 -13.34 6.60
CA ASP A 66 -5.42 -13.90 7.23
C ASP A 66 -4.39 -12.85 7.69
N GLY A 67 -4.62 -11.58 7.38
CA GLY A 67 -3.74 -10.47 7.77
C GLY A 67 -2.38 -10.46 7.09
N LYS A 68 -2.19 -11.28 6.06
CA LYS A 68 -0.92 -11.43 5.36
C LYS A 68 -0.89 -10.62 4.07
N THR A 69 0.32 -10.20 3.68
CA THR A 69 0.61 -9.62 2.37
C THR A 69 1.11 -10.73 1.45
N PRO A 70 0.66 -10.77 0.17
CA PRO A 70 1.13 -11.78 -0.77
C PRO A 70 2.63 -11.65 -1.04
N GLU A 71 3.25 -12.78 -1.39
CA GLU A 71 4.64 -12.88 -1.86
C GLU A 71 4.65 -13.39 -3.29
N GLY A 72 5.59 -12.92 -4.11
CA GLY A 72 5.68 -13.28 -5.52
C GLY A 72 5.66 -12.08 -6.45
N GLN A 73 5.41 -12.37 -7.72
CA GLN A 73 5.32 -11.36 -8.78
C GLN A 73 3.86 -11.02 -9.07
N TYR A 74 3.58 -9.72 -9.08
CA TYR A 74 2.29 -9.11 -9.41
C TYR A 74 2.49 -7.88 -10.28
N PHE A 75 1.40 -7.16 -10.54
CA PHE A 75 1.40 -5.89 -11.28
C PHE A 75 0.56 -4.86 -10.54
N ILE A 76 0.84 -3.60 -10.75
CA ILE A 76 -0.08 -2.53 -10.38
C ILE A 76 -1.26 -2.61 -11.34
N ASP A 77 -2.45 -2.88 -10.83
CA ASP A 77 -3.65 -3.13 -11.65
C ASP A 77 -4.64 -1.98 -11.65
N ARG A 78 -4.57 -1.09 -10.67
CA ARG A 78 -5.47 0.06 -10.56
C ARG A 78 -4.87 1.19 -9.72
N LYS A 79 -5.42 2.39 -9.91
CA LYS A 79 -5.06 3.60 -9.13
C LYS A 79 -6.34 4.22 -8.60
N ASN A 80 -6.41 4.52 -7.30
CA ASN A 80 -7.57 5.12 -6.68
C ASN A 80 -7.23 6.48 -6.05
N PRO A 81 -7.68 7.59 -6.69
CA PRO A 81 -7.47 8.93 -6.15
C PRO A 81 -8.42 9.28 -5.00
N ASN A 82 -9.47 8.47 -4.78
CA ASN A 82 -10.49 8.67 -3.75
C ASN A 82 -10.39 7.61 -2.64
N SER A 83 -9.17 7.16 -2.35
CA SER A 83 -8.93 6.17 -1.30
C SER A 83 -9.25 6.74 0.08
N GLN A 84 -9.88 5.93 0.95
CA GLN A 84 -10.04 6.26 2.38
C GLN A 84 -8.69 6.41 3.10
N PHE A 85 -7.61 5.92 2.49
CA PHE A 85 -6.24 5.99 2.97
C PHE A 85 -5.42 7.01 2.16
N HIS A 86 -6.00 8.15 1.85
CA HIS A 86 -5.40 9.25 1.09
C HIS A 86 -5.35 8.97 -0.41
N LEU A 87 -4.41 8.16 -0.87
CA LEU A 87 -4.30 7.59 -2.23
C LEU A 87 -4.00 6.10 -2.11
N SER A 88 -4.30 5.34 -3.17
CA SER A 88 -3.84 3.95 -3.24
C SER A 88 -3.58 3.47 -4.67
N VAL A 89 -2.67 2.49 -4.78
CA VAL A 89 -2.42 1.72 -5.99
C VAL A 89 -2.65 0.24 -5.69
N GLY A 90 -3.44 -0.44 -6.52
CA GLY A 90 -3.83 -1.82 -6.33
C GLY A 90 -2.78 -2.78 -6.88
N ILE A 91 -2.65 -3.94 -6.25
CA ILE A 91 -1.79 -5.05 -6.65
C ILE A 91 -2.67 -6.17 -7.20
N SER A 92 -2.28 -6.78 -8.30
CA SER A 92 -3.05 -7.79 -9.05
C SER A 92 -3.18 -9.16 -8.32
N TYR A 93 -3.19 -9.15 -6.99
CA TYR A 93 -3.52 -10.32 -6.17
C TYR A 93 -5.05 -10.47 -6.08
N PRO A 94 -5.60 -11.69 -6.14
CA PRO A 94 -4.95 -12.97 -6.35
C PRO A 94 -4.74 -13.27 -7.85
N ASN A 95 -3.59 -13.85 -8.19
CA ASN A 95 -3.35 -14.41 -9.52
C ASN A 95 -3.94 -15.84 -9.65
N ALA A 96 -3.72 -16.51 -10.78
CA ALA A 96 -4.27 -17.85 -11.02
C ALA A 96 -3.67 -18.91 -10.06
N ALA A 97 -2.40 -18.77 -9.66
CA ALA A 97 -1.75 -19.68 -8.71
C ALA A 97 -2.32 -19.50 -7.31
N ASP A 98 -2.52 -18.26 -6.87
CA ASP A 98 -3.13 -17.94 -5.58
C ASP A 98 -4.54 -18.52 -5.45
N ARG A 99 -5.36 -18.38 -6.49
CA ARG A 99 -6.73 -18.95 -6.53
C ARG A 99 -6.71 -20.47 -6.43
N ARG A 100 -5.80 -21.13 -7.16
CA ARG A 100 -5.66 -22.61 -7.07
C ARG A 100 -5.21 -23.05 -5.68
N ALA A 101 -4.25 -22.33 -5.08
CA ALA A 101 -3.75 -22.64 -3.74
C ALA A 101 -4.81 -22.44 -2.65
N ALA A 102 -5.71 -21.48 -2.82
CA ALA A 102 -6.82 -21.24 -1.89
C ALA A 102 -7.90 -22.35 -1.94
N GLY A 103 -8.00 -23.09 -3.06
CA GLY A 103 -8.98 -24.17 -3.25
C GLY A 103 -10.42 -23.65 -3.19
N THR A 104 -11.21 -24.17 -2.27
CA THR A 104 -12.61 -23.76 -2.05
C THR A 104 -12.78 -22.52 -1.18
N ARG A 105 -11.72 -22.05 -0.55
CA ARG A 105 -11.75 -20.83 0.29
C ARG A 105 -11.51 -19.58 -0.57
N SER A 106 -12.08 -18.44 -0.13
CA SER A 106 -11.75 -17.15 -0.73
C SER A 106 -10.28 -16.81 -0.47
N PRO A 107 -9.46 -16.55 -1.50
CA PRO A 107 -8.10 -16.02 -1.31
C PRO A 107 -8.12 -14.59 -0.79
N GLY A 108 -9.26 -13.91 -0.86
CA GLY A 108 -9.39 -12.48 -0.68
C GLY A 108 -8.92 -11.71 -1.90
N GLY A 109 -8.65 -10.43 -1.69
CA GLY A 109 -8.25 -9.49 -2.73
C GLY A 109 -8.00 -8.13 -2.11
N ASP A 110 -8.13 -7.08 -2.92
CA ASP A 110 -8.03 -5.68 -2.47
C ASP A 110 -6.74 -5.38 -1.69
N ILE A 111 -5.63 -5.91 -2.19
CA ILE A 111 -4.30 -5.59 -1.68
C ILE A 111 -3.80 -4.33 -2.38
N PHE A 112 -3.49 -3.31 -1.58
CA PHE A 112 -3.05 -2.01 -2.04
C PHE A 112 -1.74 -1.58 -1.38
N ILE A 113 -0.99 -0.71 -2.06
CA ILE A 113 -0.08 0.22 -1.42
C ILE A 113 -0.90 1.50 -1.19
N HIS A 114 -0.95 2.02 0.04
CA HIS A 114 -1.78 3.16 0.40
C HIS A 114 -1.14 4.05 1.46
N GLY A 115 -1.67 5.26 1.61
CA GLY A 115 -1.25 6.18 2.66
C GLY A 115 -1.70 5.76 4.05
N THR A 116 -1.27 6.50 5.04
CA THR A 116 -1.59 6.24 6.45
C THR A 116 -2.36 7.42 7.04
N PRO A 117 -3.69 7.33 7.17
CA PRO A 117 -4.48 8.39 7.78
C PRO A 117 -4.28 8.45 9.29
N ARG A 118 -4.67 9.57 9.89
CA ARG A 118 -4.80 9.68 11.35
C ARG A 118 -5.93 8.75 11.83
N PRO A 119 -5.80 8.06 13.00
CA PRO A 119 -4.66 8.09 13.94
C PRO A 119 -3.55 7.07 13.64
N TYR A 120 -3.67 6.23 12.62
CA TYR A 120 -2.79 5.08 12.33
C TYR A 120 -1.31 5.45 12.11
N ARG A 121 -1.00 6.69 11.74
CA ARG A 121 0.38 7.14 11.60
C ARG A 121 1.19 7.14 12.91
N PHE A 122 0.51 7.08 14.05
CA PHE A 122 1.14 6.99 15.36
C PHE A 122 1.38 5.54 15.82
N PHE A 123 0.89 4.56 15.07
CA PHE A 123 1.14 3.15 15.35
C PHE A 123 2.47 2.72 14.74
N PHE A 124 3.35 2.21 15.58
CA PHE A 124 4.67 1.72 15.17
C PHE A 124 4.64 0.29 14.63
N LYS A 125 3.54 -0.44 14.82
CA LYS A 125 3.37 -1.85 14.42
C LYS A 125 2.64 -1.99 13.09
N ASP A 126 2.74 -3.18 12.52
CA ASP A 126 1.92 -3.60 11.39
C ASP A 126 0.43 -3.62 11.82
N TRP A 127 -0.44 -3.02 11.00
CA TRP A 127 -1.82 -2.75 11.40
C TRP A 127 -2.85 -3.04 10.31
N THR A 128 -2.41 -3.28 9.08
CA THR A 128 -3.33 -3.50 7.97
C THR A 128 -3.89 -4.93 7.95
N TRP A 129 -4.79 -5.21 7.04
CA TRP A 129 -5.32 -6.55 6.78
C TRP A 129 -4.63 -7.24 5.60
N GLY A 130 -3.40 -6.83 5.29
CA GLY A 130 -2.58 -7.38 4.21
C GLY A 130 -2.11 -6.33 3.20
N CYS A 131 -2.62 -5.12 3.26
CA CYS A 131 -2.13 -3.99 2.47
C CYS A 131 -0.75 -3.52 2.95
N ILE A 132 -0.10 -2.71 2.13
CA ILE A 132 1.21 -2.12 2.36
C ILE A 132 0.99 -0.63 2.63
N ALA A 133 1.24 -0.20 3.87
CA ALA A 133 1.00 1.18 4.30
C ALA A 133 2.29 1.98 4.33
N VAL A 134 2.28 3.13 3.65
CA VAL A 134 3.34 4.14 3.64
C VAL A 134 2.80 5.47 4.19
N SER A 135 3.61 6.50 4.32
CA SER A 135 3.10 7.82 4.68
C SER A 135 2.27 8.43 3.53
N ASN A 136 1.44 9.44 3.85
CA ASN A 136 0.64 10.14 2.84
C ASN A 136 1.50 10.80 1.76
N ARG A 137 2.64 11.37 2.13
CA ARG A 137 3.58 11.96 1.19
C ARG A 137 4.22 10.91 0.28
N GLU A 138 4.59 9.76 0.83
CA GLU A 138 5.19 8.69 0.05
C GLU A 138 4.21 8.07 -0.94
N ILE A 139 2.94 7.88 -0.56
CA ILE A 139 1.95 7.39 -1.53
C ILE A 139 1.67 8.41 -2.64
N GLU A 140 1.76 9.71 -2.39
CA GLU A 140 1.66 10.74 -3.46
C GLU A 140 2.79 10.57 -4.48
N GLU A 141 4.02 10.34 -4.02
CA GLU A 141 5.17 10.07 -4.90
C GLU A 141 4.99 8.74 -5.66
N ILE A 142 4.68 7.64 -4.96
CA ILE A 142 4.45 6.33 -5.57
C ILE A 142 3.33 6.42 -6.61
N TYR A 143 2.22 7.05 -6.25
CA TYR A 143 1.07 7.22 -7.14
C TYR A 143 1.44 7.96 -8.44
N ALA A 144 2.29 8.98 -8.36
CA ALA A 144 2.77 9.72 -9.52
C ALA A 144 3.76 8.92 -10.39
N MET A 145 4.61 8.11 -9.74
CA MET A 145 5.71 7.40 -10.40
C MET A 145 5.30 6.08 -11.04
N VAL A 146 4.27 5.39 -10.54
CA VAL A 146 3.84 4.08 -11.08
C VAL A 146 2.67 4.23 -12.04
N ASP A 147 2.65 3.40 -13.08
CA ASP A 147 1.53 3.28 -14.00
C ASP A 147 0.87 1.89 -13.85
N ILE A 148 -0.38 1.76 -14.33
CA ILE A 148 -1.04 0.45 -14.42
C ILE A 148 -0.19 -0.43 -15.35
N GLY A 149 0.06 -1.68 -14.93
CA GLY A 149 0.95 -2.62 -15.60
C GLY A 149 2.37 -2.63 -15.06
N THR A 150 2.77 -1.68 -14.21
CA THR A 150 4.11 -1.70 -13.58
C THR A 150 4.26 -2.98 -12.75
N PRO A 151 5.30 -3.81 -13.00
CA PRO A 151 5.55 -5.03 -12.24
C PRO A 151 6.00 -4.72 -10.82
N ILE A 152 5.59 -5.60 -9.90
CA ILE A 152 5.95 -5.55 -8.49
C ILE A 152 6.37 -6.94 -8.01
N TRP A 153 7.52 -7.05 -7.37
CA TRP A 153 8.02 -8.26 -6.71
C TRP A 153 7.97 -8.07 -5.21
N ILE A 154 7.38 -9.02 -4.51
CA ILE A 154 7.24 -9.01 -3.05
C ILE A 154 7.95 -10.24 -2.51
N TYR A 155 9.08 -10.01 -1.83
CA TYR A 155 9.90 -11.03 -1.20
C TYR A 155 9.62 -11.13 0.30
N PRO A 156 9.87 -12.29 0.93
CA PRO A 156 9.78 -12.51 2.37
C PRO A 156 10.50 -11.50 3.23
#